data_0ba6baebc46a9b43715c6dc44efd3df8
#
_entry.id   0ba6baebc46a9b43715c6dc44efd3df8
#
_cell.length_a   1.000
_cell.length_b   1.000
_cell.length_c   1.000
_cell.angle_alpha   90.00
_cell.angle_beta   90.00
_cell.angle_gamma   90.00
#
_symmetry.space_group_name_H-M   'P 1'
#
loop_
_entity.id
_entity.type
_entity.pdbx_description
1 polymer ?
#
loop_
_entity_poly.entity_id
_entity_poly.type
_entity_poly.pdbx_seq_one_letter_code
_entity_poly.pdbx_strand_id
1 'polypeptide(L)'
;MPDLLDSLARYLQAVGLLAYDPTGTRGDTFVELLPPAPDRAVQLSLYGAGTPDPLNAWDERALQVRVRGTADPRVSRVRAEALFGALHGLAGVDLPGGLWLVLCIAQQTPAPLGVDAAGRHEHVVNFRLDVEATTPRPT
;
A
#
# COMPACT_ATOMS: atom_id res chain seq x y z
N MET A 1 -17.58 -7.30 2.43
CA MET A 1 -17.07 -5.94 2.68
C MET A 1 -15.82 -5.71 1.85
N PRO A 2 -15.63 -4.51 1.29
CA PRO A 2 -14.40 -4.21 0.58
C PRO A 2 -13.20 -4.30 1.52
N ASP A 3 -12.13 -4.89 1.02
CA ASP A 3 -10.85 -4.94 1.73
C ASP A 3 -9.97 -3.81 1.18
N LEU A 4 -9.56 -2.89 2.03
CA LEU A 4 -8.78 -1.73 1.62
C LEU A 4 -7.48 -2.11 0.92
N LEU A 5 -6.74 -3.09 1.45
CA LEU A 5 -5.47 -3.51 0.84
C LEU A 5 -5.68 -4.17 -0.52
N ASP A 6 -6.70 -5.03 -0.64
CA ASP A 6 -7.08 -5.63 -1.91
C ASP A 6 -7.47 -4.55 -2.92
N SER A 7 -8.28 -3.57 -2.50
CA SER A 7 -8.72 -2.47 -3.35
C SER A 7 -7.55 -1.60 -3.82
N LEU A 8 -6.62 -1.27 -2.93
CA LEU A 8 -5.42 -0.49 -3.28
C LEU A 8 -4.52 -1.25 -4.25
N ALA A 9 -4.31 -2.55 -4.00
CA ALA A 9 -3.49 -3.39 -4.89
C ALA A 9 -4.10 -3.45 -6.30
N ARG A 10 -5.41 -3.63 -6.40
CA ARG A 10 -6.10 -3.64 -7.69
C ARG A 10 -6.02 -2.28 -8.40
N TYR A 11 -6.13 -1.19 -7.65
CA TYR A 11 -5.98 0.15 -8.20
C TYR A 11 -4.57 0.34 -8.78
N LEU A 12 -3.53 -0.02 -8.02
CA LEU A 12 -2.14 0.14 -8.45
C LEU A 12 -1.81 -0.76 -9.64
N GLN A 13 -2.40 -1.96 -9.71
CA GLN A 13 -2.27 -2.80 -10.89
C GLN A 13 -2.95 -2.16 -12.10
N ALA A 14 -4.13 -1.58 -11.93
CA ALA A 14 -4.86 -0.94 -13.02
C ALA A 14 -4.09 0.25 -13.63
N VAL A 15 -3.31 0.97 -12.81
CA VAL A 15 -2.45 2.06 -13.31
C VAL A 15 -1.07 1.57 -13.75
N GLY A 16 -0.82 0.26 -13.73
CA GLY A 16 0.37 -0.34 -14.33
C GLY A 16 1.63 -0.35 -13.47
N LEU A 17 1.52 -0.19 -12.15
CA LEU A 17 2.67 -0.06 -11.27
C LEU A 17 3.10 -1.35 -10.60
N LEU A 18 2.23 -2.37 -10.58
CA LEU A 18 2.52 -3.64 -9.95
C LEU A 18 1.65 -4.74 -10.55
N ALA A 19 1.93 -5.98 -10.20
CA ALA A 19 1.16 -7.15 -10.59
C ALA A 19 0.61 -7.83 -9.34
N TYR A 20 -0.71 -7.82 -9.20
CA TYR A 20 -1.39 -8.32 -8.02
C TYR A 20 -2.27 -9.52 -8.37
N ASP A 21 -2.06 -10.63 -7.66
CA ASP A 21 -2.92 -11.81 -7.68
C ASP A 21 -3.53 -11.99 -6.29
N PRO A 22 -4.85 -11.87 -6.15
CA PRO A 22 -5.50 -12.01 -4.84
C PRO A 22 -5.25 -13.35 -4.15
N THR A 23 -4.93 -14.41 -4.93
CA THR A 23 -4.61 -15.72 -4.37
C THR A 23 -3.20 -15.81 -3.81
N GLY A 24 -2.32 -14.83 -4.13
CA GLY A 24 -0.94 -14.81 -3.66
C GLY A 24 0.00 -15.79 -4.36
N THR A 25 -0.43 -16.43 -5.45
CA THR A 25 0.38 -17.44 -6.15
C THR A 25 1.13 -16.88 -7.34
N ARG A 26 0.71 -15.75 -7.89
CA ARG A 26 1.33 -15.08 -9.03
C ARG A 26 1.56 -13.62 -8.70
N GLY A 27 2.17 -12.89 -9.63
CA GLY A 27 2.44 -11.49 -9.46
C GLY A 27 3.58 -11.21 -8.49
N ASP A 28 3.69 -9.95 -8.06
CA ASP A 28 4.79 -9.48 -7.24
C ASP A 28 4.31 -8.67 -6.03
N THR A 29 3.00 -8.59 -5.80
CA THR A 29 2.41 -7.76 -4.75
C THR A 29 1.67 -8.64 -3.76
N PHE A 30 1.93 -8.41 -2.48
CA PHE A 30 1.42 -9.24 -1.40
C PHE A 30 0.84 -8.36 -0.29
N VAL A 31 -0.19 -8.86 0.37
CA VAL A 31 -0.91 -8.16 1.42
C VAL A 31 -0.47 -8.73 2.77
N GLU A 32 0.05 -7.86 3.66
CA GLU A 32 0.49 -8.19 5.02
C GLU A 32 1.62 -9.22 5.10
N LEU A 33 2.26 -9.53 3.98
CA LEU A 33 3.27 -10.57 3.87
C LEU A 33 4.27 -10.20 2.79
N LEU A 34 5.54 -10.54 3.00
CA LEU A 34 6.58 -10.41 1.98
C LEU A 34 7.29 -11.75 1.84
N PRO A 35 6.86 -12.61 0.90
CA PRO A 35 7.48 -13.91 0.73
C PRO A 35 8.90 -13.81 0.18
N PRO A 36 9.72 -14.88 0.29
CA PRO A 36 11.12 -14.83 -0.16
C PRO A 36 11.29 -14.73 -1.68
N ALA A 37 10.26 -14.99 -2.46
CA ALA A 37 10.24 -14.85 -3.91
C ALA A 37 8.91 -14.23 -4.35
N PRO A 38 8.89 -13.47 -5.48
CA PRO A 38 10.02 -13.08 -6.34
C PRO A 38 10.94 -12.05 -5.71
N ASP A 39 12.12 -11.80 -6.28
CA ASP A 39 13.06 -10.81 -5.77
C ASP A 39 12.43 -9.43 -5.71
N ARG A 40 11.89 -8.98 -6.83
CA ARG A 40 11.16 -7.70 -6.91
C ARG A 40 9.75 -7.90 -6.41
N ALA A 41 9.44 -7.34 -5.26
CA ALA A 41 8.15 -7.54 -4.61
C ALA A 41 7.71 -6.29 -3.87
N VAL A 42 6.39 -6.17 -3.70
CA VAL A 42 5.74 -5.07 -2.97
C VAL A 42 4.87 -5.68 -1.89
N GLN A 43 4.98 -5.16 -0.68
CA GLN A 43 4.09 -5.50 0.43
C GLN A 43 3.25 -4.28 0.80
N LEU A 44 1.94 -4.48 0.87
CA LEU A 44 1.00 -3.51 1.39
C LEU A 44 0.52 -3.97 2.75
N SER A 45 0.67 -3.14 3.77
CA SER A 45 0.28 -3.48 5.14
C SER A 45 -0.43 -2.32 5.80
N LEU A 46 -1.39 -2.62 6.66
CA LEU A 46 -2.03 -1.62 7.52
C LEU A 46 -1.45 -1.72 8.93
N TYR A 47 -1.33 -0.56 9.58
CA TYR A 47 -0.96 -0.49 10.98
C TYR A 47 -1.84 0.53 11.69
N GLY A 48 -1.72 0.66 13.01
CA GLY A 48 -2.58 1.53 13.79
C GLY A 48 -2.42 3.00 13.41
N ALA A 49 -3.53 3.71 13.33
CA ALA A 49 -3.56 5.14 13.00
C ALA A 49 -4.67 5.84 13.76
N GLY A 50 -4.31 6.93 14.42
CA GLY A 50 -5.23 7.82 15.07
C GLY A 50 -6.14 7.16 16.12
N THR A 51 -7.06 7.95 16.64
CA THR A 51 -8.12 7.47 17.53
C THR A 51 -9.39 7.29 16.70
N PRO A 52 -9.99 6.09 16.65
CA PRO A 52 -11.24 5.91 15.93
C PRO A 52 -12.34 6.78 16.51
N ASP A 53 -13.14 7.39 15.64
CA ASP A 53 -14.30 8.18 16.03
C ASP A 53 -15.56 7.50 15.47
N PRO A 54 -16.44 6.97 16.32
CA PRO A 54 -17.64 6.27 15.84
C PRO A 54 -18.65 7.20 15.17
N LEU A 55 -18.50 8.51 15.29
CA LEU A 55 -19.39 9.47 14.66
C LEU A 55 -18.95 9.89 13.27
N ASN A 56 -17.69 9.59 12.87
CA ASN A 56 -17.21 9.93 11.55
C ASN A 56 -17.73 8.94 10.50
N ALA A 57 -17.99 9.48 9.30
CA ALA A 57 -18.36 8.68 8.14
C ALA A 57 -17.16 8.02 7.46
N TRP A 58 -15.95 8.34 7.87
CA TRP A 58 -14.72 7.79 7.34
C TRP A 58 -13.77 7.35 8.46
N ASP A 59 -12.85 6.48 8.11
CA ASP A 59 -11.80 5.98 9.00
C ASP A 59 -10.44 6.51 8.54
N GLU A 60 -9.59 6.88 9.52
CA GLU A 60 -8.19 7.13 9.27
C GLU A 60 -7.43 5.80 9.34
N ARG A 61 -6.65 5.51 8.30
CA ARG A 61 -5.85 4.30 8.22
C ARG A 61 -4.40 4.65 7.93
N ALA A 62 -3.49 3.84 8.40
CA ALA A 62 -2.07 3.96 8.09
C ALA A 62 -1.64 2.78 7.23
N LEU A 63 -1.04 3.11 6.08
CA LEU A 63 -0.57 2.15 5.10
C LEU A 63 0.96 2.18 5.05
N GLN A 64 1.59 1.03 5.09
CA GLN A 64 3.00 0.89 4.77
C GLN A 64 3.15 0.19 3.43
N VAL A 65 3.90 0.81 2.54
CA VAL A 65 4.31 0.21 1.27
C VAL A 65 5.79 -0.12 1.39
N ARG A 66 6.10 -1.41 1.37
CA ARG A 66 7.48 -1.91 1.44
C ARG A 66 7.83 -2.52 0.10
N VAL A 67 8.92 -2.05 -0.48
CA VAL A 67 9.35 -2.44 -1.82
C VAL A 67 10.71 -3.13 -1.71
N ARG A 68 10.76 -4.38 -2.15
CA ARG A 68 12.01 -5.12 -2.27
C ARG A 68 12.42 -5.16 -3.74
N GLY A 69 13.72 -5.02 -3.97
CA GLY A 69 14.28 -5.06 -5.32
C GLY A 69 15.35 -6.12 -5.45
N THR A 70 16.52 -5.70 -5.91
CA THR A 70 17.67 -6.58 -6.17
C THR A 70 18.87 -6.09 -5.36
N ALA A 71 20.06 -6.58 -5.70
CA ALA A 71 21.32 -6.08 -5.14
C ALA A 71 21.62 -4.64 -5.57
N ASP A 72 20.91 -4.12 -6.58
CA ASP A 72 21.02 -2.71 -6.99
C ASP A 72 19.98 -1.89 -6.22
N PRO A 73 20.40 -0.96 -5.33
CA PRO A 73 19.46 -0.18 -4.53
C PRO A 73 18.52 0.72 -5.37
N ARG A 74 18.90 1.03 -6.61
CA ARG A 74 18.08 1.86 -7.48
C ARG A 74 16.78 1.16 -7.88
N VAL A 75 16.77 -0.16 -7.95
CA VAL A 75 15.58 -0.93 -8.36
C VAL A 75 14.42 -0.70 -7.40
N SER A 76 14.63 -0.91 -6.10
CA SER A 76 13.59 -0.70 -5.10
C SER A 76 13.27 0.79 -4.92
N ARG A 77 14.27 1.67 -4.98
CA ARG A 77 14.07 3.11 -4.85
C ARG A 77 13.16 3.66 -5.95
N VAL A 78 13.46 3.36 -7.21
CA VAL A 78 12.68 3.87 -8.35
C VAL A 78 11.24 3.39 -8.28
N ARG A 79 11.03 2.13 -7.93
CA ARG A 79 9.67 1.60 -7.77
C ARG A 79 8.94 2.25 -6.61
N ALA A 80 9.59 2.43 -5.47
CA ALA A 80 9.00 3.10 -4.32
C ALA A 80 8.60 4.54 -4.65
N GLU A 81 9.44 5.25 -5.40
CA GLU A 81 9.14 6.62 -5.84
C GLU A 81 7.95 6.65 -6.81
N ALA A 82 7.82 5.67 -7.70
CA ALA A 82 6.66 5.57 -8.59
C ALA A 82 5.36 5.33 -7.80
N LEU A 83 5.39 4.45 -6.81
CA LEU A 83 4.25 4.18 -5.94
C LEU A 83 3.91 5.41 -5.09
N PHE A 84 4.92 6.09 -4.56
CA PHE A 84 4.74 7.36 -3.86
C PHE A 84 4.02 8.39 -4.76
N GLY A 85 4.48 8.55 -5.99
CA GLY A 85 3.89 9.51 -6.93
C GLY A 85 2.45 9.19 -7.29
N ALA A 86 2.08 7.90 -7.34
CA ALA A 86 0.71 7.48 -7.66
C ALA A 86 -0.25 7.67 -6.49
N LEU A 87 0.22 7.53 -5.26
CA LEU A 87 -0.63 7.51 -4.07
C LEU A 87 -0.67 8.85 -3.33
N HIS A 88 0.44 9.59 -3.30
CA HIS A 88 0.49 10.84 -2.56
C HIS A 88 -0.42 11.89 -3.19
N GLY A 89 -1.37 12.38 -2.42
CA GLY A 89 -2.35 13.36 -2.89
C GLY A 89 -3.54 12.78 -3.64
N LEU A 90 -3.62 11.45 -3.76
CA LEU A 90 -4.79 10.80 -4.36
C LEU A 90 -6.02 11.05 -3.50
N ALA A 91 -7.08 11.58 -4.09
CA ALA A 91 -8.25 12.03 -3.36
C ALA A 91 -9.54 11.85 -4.18
N GLY A 92 -10.63 11.55 -3.49
CA GLY A 92 -11.94 11.46 -4.11
C GLY A 92 -12.04 10.38 -5.17
N VAL A 93 -11.57 9.18 -4.89
CA VAL A 93 -11.47 8.07 -5.83
C VAL A 93 -12.27 6.88 -5.36
N ASP A 94 -13.05 6.30 -6.28
CA ASP A 94 -13.65 4.99 -6.08
C ASP A 94 -12.59 3.93 -6.38
N LEU A 95 -12.16 3.24 -5.33
CA LEU A 95 -11.22 2.13 -5.50
C LEU A 95 -11.97 0.89 -6.02
N PRO A 96 -11.29 -0.01 -6.74
CA PRO A 96 -11.89 -1.27 -7.15
C PRO A 96 -12.54 -2.00 -5.96
N GLY A 97 -13.75 -2.51 -6.15
CA GLY A 97 -14.54 -3.11 -5.07
C GLY A 97 -15.49 -2.14 -4.38
N GLY A 98 -15.51 -0.86 -4.78
CA GLY A 98 -16.49 0.11 -4.31
C GLY A 98 -16.11 0.85 -3.03
N LEU A 99 -14.85 0.81 -2.63
CA LEU A 99 -14.37 1.55 -1.45
C LEU A 99 -13.99 2.98 -1.87
N TRP A 100 -14.57 3.98 -1.19
CA TRP A 100 -14.28 5.38 -1.46
C TRP A 100 -13.07 5.85 -0.69
N LEU A 101 -12.05 6.33 -1.41
CA LEU A 101 -10.86 6.95 -0.82
C LEU A 101 -11.07 8.46 -0.79
N VAL A 102 -11.10 9.02 0.41
CA VAL A 102 -11.24 10.48 0.59
C VAL A 102 -9.93 11.17 0.27
N LEU A 103 -8.82 10.70 0.87
CA LEU A 103 -7.50 11.31 0.69
C LEU A 103 -6.42 10.32 1.11
N CYS A 104 -5.29 10.34 0.39
CA CYS A 104 -4.08 9.60 0.72
C CYS A 104 -2.91 10.57 0.74
N ILE A 105 -2.22 10.67 1.87
CA ILE A 105 -1.07 11.56 2.05
C ILE A 105 0.11 10.74 2.57
N ALA A 106 1.24 10.85 1.90
CA ALA A 106 2.48 10.23 2.38
C ALA A 106 2.99 10.96 3.62
N GLN A 107 3.46 10.18 4.60
CA GLN A 107 4.07 10.72 5.82
C GLN A 107 5.52 11.14 5.60
N GLN A 108 6.18 10.56 4.61
CA GLN A 108 7.54 10.90 4.19
C GLN A 108 7.75 10.48 2.75
N THR A 109 8.81 10.96 2.12
CA THR A 109 9.27 10.41 0.85
C THR A 109 9.86 9.00 1.09
N PRO A 110 9.96 8.16 0.03
CA PRO A 110 10.53 6.83 0.19
C PRO A 110 11.92 6.86 0.84
N ALA A 111 12.14 5.96 1.79
CA ALA A 111 13.37 5.87 2.55
C ALA A 111 13.97 4.47 2.42
N PRO A 112 15.30 4.34 2.43
CA PRO A 112 15.93 3.03 2.45
C PRO A 112 15.61 2.31 3.76
N LEU A 113 15.25 1.02 3.65
CA LEU A 113 14.95 0.17 4.80
C LEU A 113 16.12 -0.76 5.14
N GLY A 114 17.07 -0.93 4.21
CA GLY A 114 18.22 -1.78 4.38
C GLY A 114 18.30 -2.87 3.36
N VAL A 115 19.09 -3.89 3.68
CA VAL A 115 19.37 -5.04 2.82
C VAL A 115 18.94 -6.29 3.58
N ASP A 116 18.20 -7.18 2.92
CA ASP A 116 17.78 -8.43 3.55
C ASP A 116 18.92 -9.47 3.57
N ALA A 117 18.64 -10.64 4.15
CA ALA A 117 19.65 -11.71 4.28
C ALA A 117 20.14 -12.23 2.93
N ALA A 118 19.37 -12.04 1.85
CA ALA A 118 19.74 -12.44 0.49
C ALA A 118 20.43 -11.32 -0.30
N GLY A 119 20.74 -10.18 0.33
CA GLY A 119 21.42 -9.06 -0.31
C GLY A 119 20.54 -8.17 -1.16
N ARG A 120 19.20 -8.25 -1.01
CA ARG A 120 18.26 -7.44 -1.77
C ARG A 120 17.94 -6.18 -1.01
N HIS A 121 18.01 -5.03 -1.69
CA HIS A 121 17.69 -3.74 -1.08
C HIS A 121 16.18 -3.56 -0.97
N GLU A 122 15.77 -2.84 0.08
CA GLU A 122 14.38 -2.53 0.36
C GLU A 122 14.21 -1.03 0.61
N HIS A 123 13.07 -0.51 0.20
CA HIS A 123 12.64 0.86 0.47
C HIS A 123 11.22 0.82 1.04
N VAL A 124 10.88 1.83 1.81
CA VAL A 124 9.59 1.93 2.48
C VAL A 124 9.03 3.33 2.34
N VAL A 125 7.71 3.43 2.22
CA VAL A 125 6.99 4.68 2.34
C VAL A 125 5.70 4.43 3.10
N ASN A 126 5.36 5.34 4.01
CA ASN A 126 4.16 5.24 4.83
C ASN A 126 3.17 6.33 4.43
N PHE A 127 1.89 5.99 4.48
CA PHE A 127 0.80 6.89 4.10
C PHE A 127 -0.25 6.92 5.20
N ARG A 128 -0.90 8.08 5.32
CA ARG A 128 -2.19 8.20 6.02
C ARG A 128 -3.28 8.22 4.98
N LEU A 129 -4.33 7.45 5.20
CA LEU A 129 -5.50 7.42 4.33
C LEU A 129 -6.74 7.75 5.14
N ASP A 130 -7.62 8.55 4.55
CA ASP A 130 -8.99 8.70 5.02
C ASP A 130 -9.89 7.98 4.02
N VAL A 131 -10.58 6.95 4.49
CA VAL A 131 -11.48 6.12 3.67
C VAL A 131 -12.86 6.12 4.27
N GLU A 132 -13.89 5.83 3.46
CA GLU A 132 -15.23 5.66 4.02
C GLU A 132 -15.22 4.53 5.05
N ALA A 133 -16.08 4.64 6.06
CA ALA A 133 -16.13 3.67 7.12
C ALA A 133 -16.51 2.29 6.56
N THR A 134 -15.63 1.30 6.77
CA THR A 134 -15.85 -0.08 6.32
C THR A 134 -16.54 -0.92 7.38
N THR A 135 -16.55 -0.44 8.62
CA THR A 135 -17.24 -1.10 9.74
C THR A 135 -18.60 -0.46 9.94
N PRO A 136 -19.70 -1.25 10.05
CA PRO A 136 -21.01 -0.68 10.30
C PRO A 136 -21.04 0.19 11.56
N ARG A 137 -21.68 1.35 11.46
CA ARG A 137 -21.84 2.28 12.59
C ARG A 137 -23.20 2.07 13.24
N PRO A 138 -23.29 2.19 14.58
CA PRO A 138 -24.61 2.22 15.24
C PRO A 138 -25.41 3.42 14.77
N THR A 139 -26.68 3.24 14.56
CA THR A 139 -27.59 4.31 14.15
C THR A 139 -28.26 4.94 15.37
#